data_02a4a84c02b45285d13b5617f1caf10b
#
_entry.id   02a4a84c02b45285d13b5617f1caf10b
#
_cell.length_a   1.000
_cell.length_b   1.000
_cell.length_c   1.000
_cell.angle_alpha   90.00
_cell.angle_beta   90.00
_cell.angle_gamma   90.00
#
_symmetry.space_group_name_H-M   'P 1'
#
loop_
_entity.id
_entity.type
_entity.pdbx_description
1 polymer ?
#
loop_
_entity_poly.entity_id
_entity_poly.type
_entity_poly.pdbx_seq_one_letter_code
_entity_poly.pdbx_strand_id
1 'polypeptide(L)'
;KLTLFFSDIVGFTSISDELESEEITSLINFYLNEMSIIALKYGGTIDKYIGDSIMIFFGDPTTKGPEEDAKLCVEMAVEMLEKMDELKGTWGKNFSLRNDLEIRIGINTGYCTVGNFGSNERLDYTAVGGTVNLASRLESVANSGSICISEETYLLVNSFFKFHDPKEIDVKGYLRKIKYYELNRDAKVDTNQIINLTGSNFNISIDKEKLTQQEY
;
A
#
# COMPACT_ATOMS: atom_id res chain seq x y z
N LYS A 1 14.71 5.30 -6.21
CA LYS A 1 14.13 4.54 -5.09
C LYS A 1 12.63 4.75 -5.12
N LEU A 2 11.84 3.69 -5.26
CA LEU A 2 10.38 3.76 -5.32
C LEU A 2 9.74 3.03 -4.15
N THR A 3 8.51 3.41 -3.83
CA THR A 3 7.62 2.61 -2.98
C THR A 3 6.59 1.93 -3.85
N LEU A 4 6.61 0.59 -3.85
CA LEU A 4 5.78 -0.30 -4.66
C LEU A 4 4.61 -0.79 -3.81
N PHE A 5 3.44 -0.78 -4.40
CA PHE A 5 2.18 -1.23 -3.82
C PHE A 5 1.56 -2.30 -4.70
N PHE A 6 1.08 -3.36 -4.08
CA PHE A 6 0.22 -4.37 -4.69
C PHE A 6 -1.02 -4.57 -3.84
N SER A 7 -2.16 -4.67 -4.47
CA SER A 7 -3.38 -5.16 -3.83
C SER A 7 -4.04 -6.23 -4.68
N ASP A 8 -4.81 -7.10 -4.04
CA ASP A 8 -5.50 -8.22 -4.66
C ASP A 8 -6.82 -8.49 -3.94
N ILE A 9 -7.85 -8.94 -4.66
CA ILE A 9 -9.13 -9.33 -4.05
C ILE A 9 -9.00 -10.74 -3.50
N VAL A 10 -9.32 -10.90 -2.22
CA VAL A 10 -9.23 -12.22 -1.56
C VAL A 10 -10.24 -13.19 -2.15
N GLY A 11 -9.73 -14.34 -2.64
CA GLY A 11 -10.58 -15.40 -3.18
C GLY A 11 -11.25 -15.10 -4.52
N PHE A 12 -10.76 -14.11 -5.28
CA PHE A 12 -11.36 -13.68 -6.54
C PHE A 12 -11.55 -14.82 -7.54
N THR A 13 -10.63 -15.78 -7.62
CA THR A 13 -10.78 -16.96 -8.50
C THR A 13 -12.08 -17.71 -8.22
N SER A 14 -12.42 -17.93 -6.94
CA SER A 14 -13.67 -18.62 -6.58
C SER A 14 -14.90 -17.76 -6.86
N ILE A 15 -14.78 -16.43 -6.70
CA ILE A 15 -15.86 -15.49 -7.00
C ILE A 15 -16.13 -15.45 -8.51
N SER A 16 -15.07 -15.46 -9.32
CA SER A 16 -15.20 -15.44 -10.79
C SER A 16 -15.81 -16.72 -11.37
N ASP A 17 -15.68 -17.84 -10.67
CA ASP A 17 -16.31 -19.11 -11.07
C ASP A 17 -17.84 -19.14 -10.81
N GLU A 18 -18.33 -18.27 -9.93
CA GLU A 18 -19.76 -18.19 -9.56
C GLU A 18 -20.55 -17.15 -10.38
N LEU A 19 -19.86 -16.23 -11.07
CA LEU A 19 -20.46 -15.10 -11.77
C LEU A 19 -20.42 -15.28 -13.29
N GLU A 20 -21.40 -14.70 -13.97
CA GLU A 20 -21.38 -14.58 -15.43
C GLU A 20 -20.31 -13.56 -15.87
N SER A 21 -19.76 -13.75 -17.08
CA SER A 21 -18.64 -12.94 -17.59
C SER A 21 -18.91 -11.44 -17.61
N GLU A 22 -20.17 -11.03 -17.84
CA GLU A 22 -20.59 -9.61 -17.83
C GLU A 22 -20.63 -9.04 -16.41
N GLU A 23 -21.04 -9.85 -15.44
CA GLU A 23 -21.06 -9.48 -14.02
C GLU A 23 -19.65 -9.32 -13.48
N ILE A 24 -18.73 -10.25 -13.81
CA ILE A 24 -17.32 -10.17 -13.45
C ILE A 24 -16.71 -8.89 -14.00
N THR A 25 -16.95 -8.60 -15.29
CA THR A 25 -16.42 -7.39 -15.94
C THR A 25 -16.91 -6.12 -15.25
N SER A 26 -18.21 -6.06 -14.94
CA SER A 26 -18.82 -4.92 -14.27
C SER A 26 -18.28 -4.74 -12.84
N LEU A 27 -18.12 -5.83 -12.09
CA LEU A 27 -17.59 -5.86 -10.74
C LEU A 27 -16.13 -5.39 -10.70
N ILE A 28 -15.27 -5.95 -11.55
CA ILE A 28 -13.87 -5.57 -11.63
C ILE A 28 -13.74 -4.09 -12.00
N ASN A 29 -14.46 -3.63 -13.01
CA ASN A 29 -14.38 -2.23 -13.44
C ASN A 29 -14.84 -1.28 -12.32
N PHE A 30 -15.88 -1.62 -11.57
CA PHE A 30 -16.32 -0.83 -10.43
C PHE A 30 -15.23 -0.78 -9.35
N TYR A 31 -14.68 -1.93 -8.94
CA TYR A 31 -13.61 -2.01 -7.96
C TYR A 31 -12.36 -1.22 -8.38
N LEU A 32 -11.86 -1.47 -9.59
CA LEU A 32 -10.67 -0.79 -10.11
C LEU A 32 -10.87 0.72 -10.20
N ASN A 33 -12.07 1.18 -10.56
CA ASN A 33 -12.39 2.60 -10.60
C ASN A 33 -12.31 3.25 -9.20
N GLU A 34 -12.95 2.64 -8.19
CA GLU A 34 -12.91 3.17 -6.82
C GLU A 34 -11.47 3.25 -6.28
N MET A 35 -10.68 2.19 -6.48
CA MET A 35 -9.28 2.15 -6.05
C MET A 35 -8.40 3.15 -6.82
N SER A 36 -8.65 3.33 -8.12
CA SER A 36 -7.88 4.24 -8.96
C SER A 36 -8.10 5.71 -8.58
N ILE A 37 -9.32 6.08 -8.22
CA ILE A 37 -9.63 7.43 -7.72
C ILE A 37 -8.79 7.74 -6.48
N ILE A 38 -8.70 6.79 -5.55
CA ILE A 38 -7.88 6.93 -4.34
C ILE A 38 -6.40 7.01 -4.71
N ALA A 39 -5.90 6.13 -5.58
CA ALA A 39 -4.51 6.14 -6.01
C ALA A 39 -4.08 7.49 -6.59
N LEU A 40 -4.88 8.05 -7.48
CA LEU A 40 -4.61 9.35 -8.11
C LEU A 40 -4.70 10.51 -7.11
N LYS A 41 -5.61 10.45 -6.14
CA LYS A 41 -5.72 11.45 -5.05
C LYS A 41 -4.43 11.59 -4.26
N TYR A 42 -3.74 10.48 -3.99
CA TYR A 42 -2.46 10.47 -3.26
C TYR A 42 -1.24 10.70 -4.15
N GLY A 43 -1.42 10.79 -5.46
CA GLY A 43 -0.33 10.97 -6.44
C GLY A 43 0.41 9.67 -6.77
N GLY A 44 -0.21 8.52 -6.55
CA GLY A 44 0.31 7.22 -6.97
C GLY A 44 0.27 7.06 -8.50
N THR A 45 1.31 6.49 -9.06
CA THR A 45 1.37 6.11 -10.48
C THR A 45 0.84 4.69 -10.62
N ILE A 46 -0.31 4.53 -11.26
CA ILE A 46 -0.87 3.22 -11.57
C ILE A 46 -0.05 2.62 -12.71
N ASP A 47 0.68 1.55 -12.41
CA ASP A 47 1.50 0.83 -13.40
C ASP A 47 0.61 -0.02 -14.30
N LYS A 48 -0.11 -0.95 -13.71
CA LYS A 48 -1.00 -1.87 -14.42
C LYS A 48 -2.01 -2.56 -13.52
N TYR A 49 -3.03 -3.10 -14.17
CA TYR A 49 -3.94 -4.07 -13.57
C TYR A 49 -3.55 -5.48 -14.03
N ILE A 50 -3.56 -6.43 -13.12
CA ILE A 50 -3.22 -7.84 -13.38
C ILE A 50 -4.38 -8.69 -12.86
N GLY A 51 -5.41 -8.87 -13.72
CA GLY A 51 -6.68 -9.43 -13.28
C GLY A 51 -7.38 -8.47 -12.31
N ASP A 52 -7.57 -8.90 -11.08
CA ASP A 52 -8.12 -8.13 -9.97
C ASP A 52 -7.05 -7.41 -9.13
N SER A 53 -5.76 -7.68 -9.41
CA SER A 53 -4.65 -7.04 -8.71
C SER A 53 -4.32 -5.68 -9.32
N ILE A 54 -3.89 -4.75 -8.48
CA ILE A 54 -3.43 -3.42 -8.88
C ILE A 54 -1.98 -3.24 -8.45
N MET A 55 -1.14 -2.84 -9.40
CA MET A 55 0.23 -2.40 -9.14
C MET A 55 0.32 -0.88 -9.23
N ILE A 56 0.82 -0.25 -8.16
CA ILE A 56 1.02 1.19 -8.07
C ILE A 56 2.43 1.45 -7.55
N PHE A 57 3.03 2.58 -7.94
CA PHE A 57 4.27 3.03 -7.34
C PHE A 57 4.26 4.54 -7.06
N PHE A 58 5.10 4.94 -6.09
CA PHE A 58 5.38 6.32 -5.73
C PHE A 58 6.86 6.60 -5.91
N GLY A 59 7.20 7.84 -6.30
CA GLY A 59 8.56 8.28 -6.51
C GLY A 59 8.97 8.47 -7.97
N ASP A 60 8.06 8.21 -8.92
CA ASP A 60 8.22 8.46 -10.35
C ASP A 60 6.84 8.66 -11.00
N PRO A 61 6.65 9.58 -11.95
CA PRO A 61 7.61 10.56 -12.47
C PRO A 61 7.91 11.72 -11.50
N THR A 62 7.16 11.83 -10.42
CA THR A 62 7.33 12.87 -9.41
C THR A 62 7.62 12.25 -8.07
N THR A 63 8.63 12.73 -7.36
CA THR A 63 8.95 12.30 -5.99
C THR A 63 8.88 13.48 -5.03
N LYS A 64 8.44 13.21 -3.81
CA LYS A 64 8.52 14.10 -2.65
C LYS A 64 9.63 13.65 -1.68
N GLY A 65 10.41 12.68 -2.07
CA GLY A 65 11.41 12.01 -1.26
C GLY A 65 10.92 10.68 -0.70
N PRO A 66 11.85 9.73 -0.44
CA PRO A 66 11.48 8.34 -0.10
C PRO A 66 10.58 8.19 1.13
N GLU A 67 10.72 9.08 2.12
CA GLU A 67 9.91 9.05 3.34
C GLU A 67 8.46 9.48 3.06
N GLU A 68 8.27 10.63 2.38
CA GLU A 68 6.95 11.15 2.07
C GLU A 68 6.24 10.28 1.02
N ASP A 69 6.98 9.77 0.03
CA ASP A 69 6.44 8.83 -0.97
C ASP A 69 5.95 7.53 -0.31
N ALA A 70 6.70 6.99 0.67
CA ALA A 70 6.30 5.80 1.42
C ALA A 70 5.09 6.08 2.33
N LYS A 71 5.07 7.24 2.99
CA LYS A 71 3.96 7.66 3.84
C LYS A 71 2.67 7.80 3.04
N LEU A 72 2.70 8.51 1.91
CA LEU A 72 1.54 8.67 1.02
C LEU A 72 1.04 7.33 0.48
N CYS A 73 1.95 6.40 0.19
CA CYS A 73 1.59 5.05 -0.24
C CYS A 73 0.83 4.29 0.87
N VAL A 74 1.27 4.39 2.13
CA VAL A 74 0.58 3.74 3.26
C VAL A 74 -0.76 4.43 3.56
N GLU A 75 -0.84 5.76 3.52
CA GLU A 75 -2.10 6.52 3.67
C GLU A 75 -3.12 6.11 2.59
N MET A 76 -2.68 6.03 1.34
CA MET A 76 -3.49 5.52 0.23
C MET A 76 -4.03 4.11 0.51
N ALA A 77 -3.15 3.21 0.98
CA ALA A 77 -3.54 1.84 1.31
C ALA A 77 -4.58 1.77 2.43
N VAL A 78 -4.46 2.62 3.45
CA VAL A 78 -5.46 2.74 4.53
C VAL A 78 -6.80 3.21 3.97
N GLU A 79 -6.81 4.28 3.17
CA GLU A 79 -8.06 4.78 2.56
C GLU A 79 -8.71 3.76 1.63
N MET A 80 -7.93 2.96 0.90
CA MET A 80 -8.47 1.87 0.09
C MET A 80 -9.19 0.82 0.94
N LEU A 81 -8.64 0.43 2.10
CA LEU A 81 -9.32 -0.48 3.02
C LEU A 81 -10.56 0.15 3.65
N GLU A 82 -10.51 1.44 4.01
CA GLU A 82 -11.67 2.18 4.51
C GLU A 82 -12.78 2.24 3.45
N LYS A 83 -12.43 2.45 2.18
CA LYS A 83 -13.37 2.41 1.05
C LYS A 83 -14.00 1.03 0.91
N MET A 84 -13.23 -0.05 1.05
CA MET A 84 -13.80 -1.41 1.05
C MET A 84 -14.78 -1.63 2.20
N ASP A 85 -14.50 -1.07 3.39
CA ASP A 85 -15.43 -1.09 4.53
C ASP A 85 -16.71 -0.29 4.25
N GLU A 86 -16.63 0.87 3.59
CA GLU A 86 -17.78 1.67 3.14
C GLU A 86 -18.65 0.95 2.11
N LEU A 87 -18.02 0.15 1.25
CA LEU A 87 -18.69 -0.59 0.18
C LEU A 87 -19.35 -1.90 0.66
N LYS A 88 -19.24 -2.26 1.96
CA LYS A 88 -19.92 -3.43 2.52
C LYS A 88 -21.44 -3.37 2.25
N GLY A 89 -21.99 -4.50 1.84
CA GLY A 89 -23.40 -4.62 1.40
C GLY A 89 -23.67 -4.15 -0.03
N THR A 90 -22.82 -3.34 -0.64
CA THR A 90 -22.95 -2.92 -2.04
C THR A 90 -22.69 -4.09 -3.00
N TRP A 91 -21.76 -4.97 -2.65
CA TRP A 91 -21.37 -6.13 -3.46
C TRP A 91 -22.53 -7.12 -3.66
N GLY A 92 -23.25 -7.44 -2.59
CA GLY A 92 -24.44 -8.27 -2.68
C GLY A 92 -25.59 -7.61 -3.43
N LYS A 93 -25.77 -6.30 -3.25
CA LYS A 93 -26.86 -5.54 -3.85
C LYS A 93 -26.69 -5.31 -5.36
N ASN A 94 -25.48 -4.99 -5.79
CA ASN A 94 -25.21 -4.58 -7.18
C ASN A 94 -24.68 -5.73 -8.06
N PHE A 95 -24.04 -6.73 -7.45
CA PHE A 95 -23.34 -7.80 -8.17
C PHE A 95 -23.74 -9.20 -7.69
N SER A 96 -24.80 -9.32 -6.92
CA SER A 96 -25.34 -10.62 -6.44
C SER A 96 -24.36 -11.48 -5.66
N LEU A 97 -23.27 -10.89 -5.10
CA LEU A 97 -22.30 -11.63 -4.31
C LEU A 97 -22.91 -12.02 -2.96
N ARG A 98 -22.56 -13.23 -2.50
CA ARG A 98 -22.99 -13.75 -1.17
C ARG A 98 -22.24 -13.07 -0.02
N ASN A 99 -20.99 -12.71 -0.26
CA ASN A 99 -20.11 -12.09 0.72
C ASN A 99 -19.56 -10.78 0.18
N ASP A 100 -19.21 -9.86 1.08
CA ASP A 100 -18.52 -8.64 0.70
C ASP A 100 -17.10 -8.95 0.23
N LEU A 101 -16.59 -8.13 -0.70
CA LEU A 101 -15.22 -8.22 -1.16
C LEU A 101 -14.27 -7.68 -0.10
N GLU A 102 -13.17 -8.37 0.06
CA GLU A 102 -12.03 -7.92 0.87
C GLU A 102 -10.77 -7.92 0.03
N ILE A 103 -9.87 -7.00 0.33
CA ILE A 103 -8.57 -6.91 -0.33
C ILE A 103 -7.45 -7.14 0.68
N ARG A 104 -6.30 -7.51 0.17
CA ARG A 104 -5.03 -7.58 0.91
C ARG A 104 -3.99 -6.76 0.19
N ILE A 105 -3.05 -6.20 0.95
CA ILE A 105 -2.11 -5.20 0.44
C ILE A 105 -0.69 -5.52 0.87
N GLY A 106 0.25 -5.40 -0.08
CA GLY A 106 1.69 -5.50 0.15
C GLY A 106 2.43 -4.26 -0.32
N ILE A 107 3.31 -3.70 0.52
CA ILE A 107 4.09 -2.50 0.22
C ILE A 107 5.57 -2.75 0.47
N ASN A 108 6.41 -2.35 -0.50
CA ASN A 108 7.86 -2.44 -0.35
C ASN A 108 8.54 -1.22 -0.95
N THR A 109 9.54 -0.67 -0.25
CA THR A 109 10.36 0.44 -0.73
C THR A 109 11.76 -0.03 -1.07
N GLY A 110 12.28 0.35 -2.23
CA GLY A 110 13.63 -0.01 -2.63
C GLY A 110 14.03 0.49 -4.01
N TYR A 111 15.23 0.15 -4.42
CA TYR A 111 15.72 0.50 -5.75
C TYR A 111 15.15 -0.47 -6.80
N CYS A 112 14.65 0.09 -7.88
CA CYS A 112 14.22 -0.64 -9.08
C CYS A 112 14.51 0.20 -10.32
N THR A 113 14.40 -0.42 -11.48
CA THR A 113 14.53 0.29 -12.75
C THR A 113 13.15 0.65 -13.27
N VAL A 114 12.95 1.92 -13.60
CA VAL A 114 11.72 2.43 -14.23
C VAL A 114 12.03 2.85 -15.65
N GLY A 115 11.15 2.55 -16.57
CA GLY A 115 11.31 2.93 -17.96
C GLY A 115 10.37 2.16 -18.88
N ASN A 116 10.59 2.31 -20.18
CA ASN A 116 9.85 1.58 -21.20
C ASN A 116 10.47 0.21 -21.40
N PHE A 117 9.69 -0.82 -21.09
CA PHE A 117 10.07 -2.21 -21.27
C PHE A 117 9.12 -2.91 -22.23
N GLY A 118 9.67 -3.75 -23.10
CA GLY A 118 8.87 -4.52 -24.06
C GLY A 118 9.58 -4.79 -25.38
N SER A 119 8.79 -5.00 -26.41
CA SER A 119 9.28 -5.18 -27.78
C SER A 119 9.21 -3.87 -28.56
N ASN A 120 9.73 -3.88 -29.81
CA ASN A 120 9.61 -2.74 -30.72
C ASN A 120 8.17 -2.35 -31.05
N GLU A 121 7.23 -3.28 -30.89
CA GLU A 121 5.81 -3.08 -31.22
C GLU A 121 4.95 -2.74 -30.02
N ARG A 122 5.44 -3.06 -28.79
CA ARG A 122 4.73 -2.80 -27.55
C ARG A 122 5.70 -2.48 -26.44
N LEU A 123 5.62 -1.27 -25.95
CA LEU A 123 6.38 -0.77 -24.79
C LEU A 123 5.42 -0.39 -23.69
N ASP A 124 5.67 -0.90 -22.50
CA ASP A 124 4.97 -0.51 -21.27
C ASP A 124 5.93 0.27 -20.38
N TYR A 125 5.52 1.44 -19.92
CA TYR A 125 6.25 2.18 -18.89
C TYR A 125 5.98 1.53 -17.55
N THR A 126 7.00 0.93 -16.94
CA THR A 126 6.82 0.10 -15.74
C THR A 126 8.08 0.06 -14.87
N ALA A 127 7.92 -0.37 -13.63
CA ALA A 127 9.00 -0.66 -12.71
C ALA A 127 9.39 -2.15 -12.76
N VAL A 128 10.69 -2.45 -12.78
CA VAL A 128 11.24 -3.81 -12.81
C VAL A 128 12.32 -3.97 -11.74
N GLY A 129 12.32 -5.12 -11.07
CA GLY A 129 13.36 -5.47 -10.11
C GLY A 129 12.89 -6.35 -8.95
N GLY A 130 13.82 -6.79 -8.12
CA GLY A 130 13.52 -7.57 -6.91
C GLY A 130 12.58 -6.85 -5.93
N THR A 131 12.66 -5.52 -5.91
CA THR A 131 11.79 -4.64 -5.11
C THR A 131 10.31 -4.82 -5.47
N VAL A 132 9.99 -4.93 -6.76
CA VAL A 132 8.62 -5.18 -7.25
C VAL A 132 8.14 -6.56 -6.80
N ASN A 133 8.98 -7.60 -6.98
CA ASN A 133 8.65 -8.96 -6.59
C ASN A 133 8.39 -9.09 -5.08
N LEU A 134 9.14 -8.35 -4.25
CA LEU A 134 8.95 -8.40 -2.81
C LEU A 134 7.61 -7.77 -2.40
N ALA A 135 7.20 -6.65 -3.01
CA ALA A 135 5.89 -6.04 -2.76
C ALA A 135 4.73 -7.02 -3.07
N SER A 136 4.77 -7.70 -4.22
CA SER A 136 3.80 -8.73 -4.57
C SER A 136 3.81 -9.93 -3.60
N ARG A 137 4.99 -10.33 -3.07
CA ARG A 137 5.07 -11.40 -2.07
C ARG A 137 4.49 -10.99 -0.72
N LEU A 138 4.68 -9.74 -0.33
CA LEU A 138 4.06 -9.20 0.89
C LEU A 138 2.54 -9.13 0.78
N GLU A 139 2.01 -8.76 -0.38
CA GLU A 139 0.58 -8.84 -0.67
C GLU A 139 0.08 -10.29 -0.50
N SER A 140 0.75 -11.27 -1.10
CA SER A 140 0.31 -12.68 -1.06
C SER A 140 0.30 -13.30 0.36
N VAL A 141 1.08 -12.78 1.31
CA VAL A 141 1.11 -13.24 2.71
C VAL A 141 0.26 -12.39 3.65
N ALA A 142 -0.27 -11.28 3.16
CA ALA A 142 -1.15 -10.44 3.93
C ALA A 142 -2.50 -11.15 4.18
N ASN A 143 -3.02 -10.99 5.39
CA ASN A 143 -4.36 -11.44 5.71
C ASN A 143 -5.39 -10.57 4.98
N SER A 144 -6.61 -11.09 4.87
CA SER A 144 -7.75 -10.32 4.38
C SER A 144 -7.92 -9.03 5.21
N GLY A 145 -8.11 -7.90 4.53
CA GLY A 145 -8.28 -6.59 5.18
C GLY A 145 -7.01 -6.03 5.81
N SER A 146 -5.81 -6.58 5.53
CA SER A 146 -4.57 -6.11 6.14
C SER A 146 -3.55 -5.57 5.14
N ILE A 147 -2.61 -4.77 5.68
CA ILE A 147 -1.50 -4.15 4.95
C ILE A 147 -0.19 -4.69 5.51
N CYS A 148 0.58 -5.39 4.71
CA CYS A 148 1.92 -5.88 5.05
C CYS A 148 2.99 -5.02 4.36
N ILE A 149 3.96 -4.54 5.13
CA ILE A 149 5.06 -3.72 4.60
C ILE A 149 6.43 -4.34 4.89
N SER A 150 7.40 -4.08 4.03
CA SER A 150 8.80 -4.50 4.26
C SER A 150 9.47 -3.72 5.39
N GLU A 151 10.61 -4.24 5.89
CA GLU A 151 11.43 -3.55 6.88
C GLU A 151 11.92 -2.18 6.35
N GLU A 152 12.28 -2.08 5.06
CA GLU A 152 12.68 -0.81 4.44
C GLU A 152 11.56 0.23 4.44
N THR A 153 10.33 -0.19 4.14
CA THR A 153 9.17 0.70 4.22
C THR A 153 8.89 1.08 5.68
N TYR A 154 8.93 0.10 6.60
CA TYR A 154 8.72 0.33 8.03
C TYR A 154 9.68 1.38 8.58
N LEU A 155 10.97 1.32 8.25
CA LEU A 155 11.97 2.30 8.72
C LEU A 155 11.68 3.73 8.26
N LEU A 156 10.97 3.91 7.15
CA LEU A 156 10.56 5.22 6.65
C LEU A 156 9.28 5.75 7.31
N VAL A 157 8.37 4.86 7.75
CA VAL A 157 7.01 5.28 8.14
C VAL A 157 6.64 4.97 9.60
N ASN A 158 7.52 4.36 10.39
CA ASN A 158 7.23 3.93 11.76
C ASN A 158 6.94 5.09 12.74
N SER A 159 7.32 6.31 12.39
CA SER A 159 6.99 7.53 13.13
C SER A 159 5.55 8.00 12.88
N PHE A 160 4.93 7.60 11.78
CA PHE A 160 3.60 8.03 11.35
C PHE A 160 2.51 6.98 11.61
N PHE A 161 2.89 5.71 11.71
CA PHE A 161 1.95 4.59 11.83
C PHE A 161 2.37 3.62 12.93
N LYS A 162 1.41 2.86 13.45
CA LYS A 162 1.65 1.77 14.38
C LYS A 162 1.59 0.42 13.67
N PHE A 163 2.42 -0.49 14.10
CA PHE A 163 2.54 -1.82 13.51
C PHE A 163 2.50 -2.90 14.60
N HIS A 164 2.08 -4.08 14.22
CA HIS A 164 2.24 -5.27 15.04
C HIS A 164 3.71 -5.73 15.06
N ASP A 165 4.04 -6.66 15.95
CA ASP A 165 5.37 -7.26 16.00
C ASP A 165 5.79 -7.85 14.66
N PRO A 166 7.08 -7.72 14.28
CA PRO A 166 7.57 -8.21 13.01
C PRO A 166 7.38 -9.71 12.85
N LYS A 167 7.02 -10.11 11.64
CA LYS A 167 6.96 -11.48 11.18
C LYS A 167 8.07 -11.73 10.15
N GLU A 168 8.35 -13.00 9.88
CA GLU A 168 9.36 -13.40 8.88
C GLU A 168 8.76 -14.32 7.84
N ILE A 169 9.16 -14.14 6.58
CA ILE A 169 8.80 -15.02 5.47
C ILE A 169 10.03 -15.48 4.69
N ASP A 170 9.95 -16.68 4.13
CA ASP A 170 10.90 -17.17 3.14
C ASP A 170 10.44 -16.69 1.75
N VAL A 171 11.31 -15.94 1.06
CA VAL A 171 11.03 -15.45 -0.30
C VAL A 171 12.03 -16.08 -1.26
N LYS A 172 11.52 -16.76 -2.29
CA LYS A 172 12.36 -17.38 -3.33
C LYS A 172 13.28 -16.34 -3.96
N GLY A 173 14.58 -16.62 -3.95
CA GLY A 173 15.62 -15.72 -4.48
C GLY A 173 16.29 -14.85 -3.41
N TYR A 174 15.85 -14.90 -2.17
CA TYR A 174 16.51 -14.29 -1.03
C TYR A 174 17.22 -15.35 -0.18
N LEU A 175 18.46 -15.08 0.23
CA LEU A 175 19.26 -15.99 1.06
C LEU A 175 18.87 -15.98 2.54
N ARG A 176 18.11 -14.98 2.96
CA ARG A 176 17.67 -14.78 4.34
C ARG A 176 16.16 -14.61 4.36
N LYS A 177 15.55 -14.98 5.47
CA LYS A 177 14.16 -14.62 5.74
C LYS A 177 13.99 -13.11 5.72
N ILE A 178 12.90 -12.68 5.15
CA ILE A 178 12.54 -11.26 5.04
C ILE A 178 11.60 -10.91 6.18
N LYS A 179 11.96 -9.89 6.94
CA LYS A 179 11.08 -9.31 7.95
C LYS A 179 10.04 -8.43 7.28
N TYR A 180 8.82 -8.52 7.80
CA TYR A 180 7.72 -7.66 7.41
C TYR A 180 6.88 -7.28 8.61
N TYR A 181 6.11 -6.22 8.47
CA TYR A 181 5.27 -5.64 9.51
C TYR A 181 3.85 -5.52 8.99
N GLU A 182 2.89 -5.88 9.83
CA GLU A 182 1.47 -5.68 9.55
C GLU A 182 1.00 -4.38 10.21
N LEU A 183 0.31 -3.52 9.46
CA LEU A 183 -0.18 -2.24 9.95
C LEU A 183 -1.28 -2.49 11.00
N ASN A 184 -1.18 -1.81 12.14
CA ASN A 184 -2.23 -1.78 13.15
C ASN A 184 -3.18 -0.60 12.89
N ARG A 185 -4.29 -0.84 12.16
CA ARG A 185 -5.28 0.17 11.79
C ARG A 185 -6.02 0.77 12.99
N ASP A 186 -6.14 0.02 14.08
CA ASP A 186 -6.90 0.42 15.27
C ASP A 186 -6.08 1.34 16.19
N ALA A 187 -4.77 1.32 16.07
CA ALA A 187 -3.88 2.11 16.91
C ALA A 187 -3.68 3.51 16.31
N LYS A 188 -4.29 4.51 16.93
CA LYS A 188 -3.98 5.92 16.60
C LYS A 188 -2.52 6.21 16.93
N VAL A 189 -1.82 6.85 16.03
CA VAL A 189 -0.55 7.48 16.33
C VAL A 189 -0.86 8.65 17.27
N ASP A 190 -0.26 8.66 18.45
CA ASP A 190 -0.30 9.82 19.32
C ASP A 190 0.45 10.96 18.61
N THR A 191 -0.30 11.77 17.87
CA THR A 191 0.24 12.99 17.23
C THR A 191 0.68 14.03 18.27
N ASN A 192 0.28 13.86 19.53
CA ASN A 192 0.70 14.66 20.68
C ASN A 192 2.07 14.20 21.22
N GLN A 193 3.06 13.98 20.38
CA GLN A 193 4.40 13.75 20.88
C GLN A 193 5.03 15.08 21.32
N ILE A 194 4.85 15.38 22.60
CA ILE A 194 5.71 16.33 23.31
C ILE A 194 7.10 15.69 23.36
N ILE A 195 8.04 16.21 22.58
CA ILE A 195 9.44 15.80 22.68
C ILE A 195 10.00 16.42 23.96
N ASN A 196 10.23 15.59 24.97
CA ASN A 196 10.91 16.01 26.20
C ASN A 196 12.40 15.72 26.08
N LEU A 197 13.20 16.75 25.97
CA LEU A 197 14.66 16.70 26.04
C LEU A 197 15.12 17.12 27.43
N THR A 198 15.67 16.18 28.19
CA THR A 198 16.16 16.43 29.55
C THR A 198 17.69 16.31 29.57
N GLY A 199 18.36 17.37 29.95
CA GLY A 199 19.79 17.40 30.24
C GLY A 199 20.05 17.79 31.67
N SER A 200 21.32 17.74 32.14
CA SER A 200 21.70 18.07 33.53
C SER A 200 21.28 19.46 33.97
N ASN A 201 21.08 20.40 33.03
CA ASN A 201 20.78 21.80 33.30
C ASN A 201 19.62 22.36 32.46
N PHE A 202 18.86 21.53 31.75
CA PHE A 202 17.71 21.98 30.96
C PHE A 202 16.63 20.90 30.84
N ASN A 203 15.38 21.34 30.75
CA ASN A 203 14.23 20.56 30.34
C ASN A 203 13.53 21.32 29.21
N ILE A 204 13.43 20.73 28.02
CA ILE A 204 12.74 21.31 26.88
C ILE A 204 11.59 20.39 26.53
N SER A 205 10.37 20.91 26.53
CA SER A 205 9.18 20.25 26.02
C SER A 205 8.78 20.92 24.72
N ILE A 206 8.85 20.20 23.61
CA ILE A 206 8.46 20.68 22.28
C ILE A 206 7.15 20.02 21.91
N ASP A 207 6.11 20.84 21.79
CA ASP A 207 4.80 20.43 21.26
C ASP A 207 4.84 20.56 19.74
N LYS A 208 4.86 19.44 19.04
CA LYS A 208 4.93 19.41 17.55
C LYS A 208 3.73 20.10 16.89
N GLU A 209 2.56 20.11 17.51
CA GLU A 209 1.38 20.80 16.97
C GLU A 209 1.53 22.33 16.97
N LYS A 210 2.42 22.86 17.82
CA LYS A 210 2.65 24.31 17.95
C LYS A 210 3.88 24.79 17.18
N LEU A 211 4.58 23.89 16.47
CA LEU A 211 5.66 24.27 15.56
C LEU A 211 5.05 24.83 14.27
N THR A 212 4.84 26.14 14.21
CA THR A 212 4.58 26.84 12.95
C THR A 212 5.86 26.86 12.13
N GLN A 213 5.81 26.36 10.90
CA GLN A 213 6.87 26.61 9.92
C GLN A 213 6.95 28.13 9.71
N GLN A 214 8.00 28.75 10.20
CA GLN A 214 8.42 30.05 9.67
C GLN A 214 9.25 29.77 8.43
N GLU A 215 8.71 30.13 7.27
CA GLU A 215 9.48 30.22 6.04
C GLU A 215 10.59 31.26 6.22
N TYR A 216 11.83 30.83 5.96
CA TYR A 216 12.97 31.71 5.77
C TYR A 216 13.26 31.81 4.27
#